data_ee65e33ae1eeab06aaf0e29e1d3b9ae9
#
_entry.id   ee65e33ae1eeab06aaf0e29e1d3b9ae9
#
_cell.length_a   1.000
_cell.length_b   1.000
_cell.length_c   1.000
_cell.angle_alpha   90.00
_cell.angle_beta   90.00
_cell.angle_gamma   90.00
#
_symmetry.space_group_name_H-M   'P 1'
#
loop_
_entity.id
_entity.type
_entity.pdbx_description
1 polymer ?
#
loop_
_entity_poly.entity_id
_entity_poly.type
_entity_poly.pdbx_seq_one_letter_code
_entity_poly.pdbx_strand_id
1 'polypeptide(L)'
;MKAKIFDIQRASFVDGPGIRTTVFFQGCNLRCQWCHNPESWKMQPQLMYFENRCAHCGCCAQLCLQAAVAPDGQIDRTRCIACGACALACPHDARQICGREEETDSLVNIVLRDRSYYEKTGGGLTVSGGECMLQPDALYELLRGAHDAGVSTAVDTAGNVSWACFEKVLPVTDLFLYDIKCFTPALHERLTGTENARILQNYLRLLGAGKRVIVRIPIVPGYNDIGDEMEQTAAFLRAHAPEKIEPLPYHRLGESKNAALGLPCFKAEIPSRQRMEEIARLFT
;
A
#
# COMPACT_ATOMS: atom_id res chain seq x y z
N MET A 1 -3.75 8.69 -19.93
CA MET A 1 -4.81 8.28 -18.96
C MET A 1 -4.40 8.75 -17.57
N LYS A 2 -5.37 9.05 -16.69
CA LYS A 2 -5.08 9.51 -15.33
C LYS A 2 -5.11 8.38 -14.31
N ALA A 3 -4.11 8.35 -13.42
CA ALA A 3 -4.06 7.52 -12.23
C ALA A 3 -4.27 8.39 -10.98
N LYS A 4 -5.01 7.88 -10.01
CA LYS A 4 -5.09 8.48 -8.67
C LYS A 4 -3.99 7.86 -7.83
N ILE A 5 -3.06 8.69 -7.39
CA ILE A 5 -1.89 8.27 -6.61
C ILE A 5 -1.78 9.12 -5.34
N PHE A 6 -1.06 8.62 -4.35
CA PHE A 6 -0.76 9.45 -3.18
C PHE A 6 0.74 9.70 -3.00
N ASP A 7 1.59 8.83 -3.53
CA ASP A 7 3.04 9.00 -3.39
C ASP A 7 3.81 8.38 -4.57
N ILE A 8 5.06 8.82 -4.74
CA ILE A 8 6.06 8.22 -5.63
C ILE A 8 7.37 8.17 -4.87
N GLN A 9 7.82 6.96 -4.56
CA GLN A 9 9.10 6.74 -3.90
C GLN A 9 10.13 6.26 -4.92
N ARG A 10 11.14 7.10 -5.18
CA ARG A 10 12.29 6.73 -6.00
C ARG A 10 13.34 6.04 -5.13
N ALA A 11 14.12 5.15 -5.74
CA ALA A 11 15.22 4.42 -5.10
C ALA A 11 14.76 3.58 -3.88
N SER A 12 13.61 2.89 -3.99
CA SER A 12 13.18 1.92 -2.98
C SER A 12 14.03 0.64 -3.06
N PHE A 13 14.37 0.09 -1.87
CA PHE A 13 15.10 -1.18 -1.69
C PHE A 13 14.21 -2.28 -1.08
N VAL A 14 12.95 -1.96 -0.80
CA VAL A 14 12.02 -2.83 -0.06
C VAL A 14 10.80 -3.27 -0.87
N ASP A 15 10.63 -2.70 -2.05
CA ASP A 15 9.45 -2.93 -2.88
C ASP A 15 9.75 -3.89 -4.06
N GLY A 16 10.52 -4.93 -3.79
CA GLY A 16 10.92 -5.97 -4.75
C GLY A 16 12.43 -6.01 -5.01
N PRO A 17 12.87 -6.89 -5.92
CA PRO A 17 14.30 -7.07 -6.23
C PRO A 17 14.92 -5.81 -6.85
N GLY A 18 16.18 -5.54 -6.48
CA GLY A 18 16.94 -4.40 -7.00
C GLY A 18 16.47 -3.05 -6.48
N ILE A 19 16.94 -1.98 -7.10
CA ILE A 19 16.48 -0.60 -6.81
C ILE A 19 15.24 -0.34 -7.67
N ARG A 20 14.15 0.13 -7.03
CA ARG A 20 12.89 0.34 -7.73
C ARG A 20 12.34 1.76 -7.53
N THR A 21 11.59 2.23 -8.51
CA THR A 21 10.68 3.36 -8.31
C THR A 21 9.30 2.80 -8.01
N THR A 22 8.74 3.16 -6.85
CA THR A 22 7.42 2.70 -6.43
C THR A 22 6.40 3.81 -6.59
N VAL A 23 5.34 3.55 -7.36
CA VAL A 23 4.19 4.45 -7.51
C VAL A 23 3.06 3.91 -6.65
N PHE A 24 2.60 4.72 -5.69
CA PHE A 24 1.56 4.33 -4.72
C PHE A 24 0.20 4.83 -5.16
N PHE A 25 -0.66 3.91 -5.58
CA PHE A 25 -2.02 4.19 -6.03
C PHE A 25 -2.97 4.44 -4.85
N GLN A 26 -3.92 5.34 -5.07
CA GLN A 26 -4.97 5.71 -4.13
C GLN A 26 -6.15 4.75 -4.22
N GLY A 27 -6.79 4.49 -3.07
CA GLY A 27 -7.92 3.57 -2.93
C GLY A 27 -7.51 2.19 -2.42
N CYS A 28 -8.23 1.68 -1.41
CA CYS A 28 -8.08 0.31 -0.92
C CYS A 28 -9.44 -0.23 -0.48
N ASN A 29 -9.69 -1.50 -0.74
CA ASN A 29 -10.89 -2.20 -0.30
C ASN A 29 -10.67 -3.07 0.95
N LEU A 30 -9.46 -3.07 1.51
CA LEU A 30 -9.15 -3.61 2.83
C LEU A 30 -9.13 -2.50 3.88
N ARG A 31 -9.26 -2.90 5.16
CA ARG A 31 -9.18 -2.02 6.35
C ARG A 31 -8.28 -2.66 7.40
N CYS A 32 -7.06 -3.04 6.97
CA CYS A 32 -6.08 -3.67 7.85
C CYS A 32 -5.83 -2.79 9.06
N GLN A 33 -5.97 -3.35 10.26
CA GLN A 33 -5.81 -2.59 11.51
C GLN A 33 -4.41 -1.96 11.63
N TRP A 34 -3.39 -2.63 11.11
CA TRP A 34 -1.99 -2.18 11.09
C TRP A 34 -1.57 -1.44 9.81
N CYS A 35 -2.52 -0.91 9.05
CA CYS A 35 -2.21 -0.31 7.76
C CYS A 35 -1.13 0.77 7.85
N HIS A 36 -0.07 0.62 7.04
CA HIS A 36 1.00 1.61 6.93
C HIS A 36 0.54 2.88 6.21
N ASN A 37 -0.38 2.75 5.25
CA ASN A 37 -0.84 3.82 4.38
C ASN A 37 -2.36 4.05 4.48
N PRO A 38 -2.93 4.37 5.66
CA PRO A 38 -4.37 4.56 5.83
C PRO A 38 -4.90 5.75 5.02
N GLU A 39 -4.02 6.69 4.61
CA GLU A 39 -4.34 7.78 3.71
C GLU A 39 -4.76 7.32 2.32
N SER A 40 -4.39 6.10 1.93
CA SER A 40 -4.77 5.50 0.66
C SER A 40 -6.16 4.85 0.65
N TRP A 41 -6.85 4.73 1.79
CA TRP A 41 -8.10 3.96 1.86
C TRP A 41 -9.22 4.51 0.98
N LYS A 42 -9.33 5.84 0.86
CA LYS A 42 -10.34 6.48 0.00
C LYS A 42 -9.78 6.79 -1.38
N MET A 43 -10.63 6.66 -2.39
CA MET A 43 -10.28 7.03 -3.78
C MET A 43 -10.16 8.55 -3.98
N GLN A 44 -10.70 9.34 -3.07
CA GLN A 44 -10.68 10.81 -3.09
C GLN A 44 -9.50 11.32 -2.25
N PRO A 45 -8.94 12.49 -2.59
CA PRO A 45 -7.95 13.15 -1.75
C PRO A 45 -8.45 13.32 -0.31
N GLN A 46 -7.53 13.28 0.64
CA GLN A 46 -7.83 13.44 2.06
C GLN A 46 -6.95 14.53 2.67
N LEU A 47 -7.54 15.32 3.58
CA LEU A 47 -6.80 16.26 4.38
C LEU A 47 -6.23 15.55 5.63
N MET A 48 -4.91 15.54 5.76
CA MET A 48 -4.18 15.11 6.95
C MET A 48 -3.88 16.31 7.85
N TYR A 49 -4.00 16.13 9.16
CA TYR A 49 -3.69 17.16 10.16
C TYR A 49 -2.68 16.63 11.18
N PHE A 50 -1.49 17.19 11.17
CA PHE A 50 -0.40 16.86 12.08
C PHE A 50 -0.40 17.87 13.25
N GLU A 51 -1.06 17.50 14.33
CA GLU A 51 -1.25 18.36 15.50
C GLU A 51 0.08 18.83 16.09
N ASN A 52 1.09 17.96 16.11
CA ASN A 52 2.43 18.28 16.63
C ASN A 52 3.20 19.33 15.82
N ARG A 53 2.70 19.71 14.64
CA ARG A 53 3.26 20.79 13.80
C ARG A 53 2.43 22.07 13.90
N CYS A 54 1.27 22.01 14.53
CA CYS A 54 0.32 23.11 14.55
C CYS A 54 0.73 24.19 15.56
N ALA A 55 0.89 25.43 15.09
CA ALA A 55 1.13 26.59 15.95
C ALA A 55 -0.17 27.25 16.46
N HIS A 56 -1.34 26.67 16.20
CA HIS A 56 -2.66 27.18 16.60
C HIS A 56 -2.93 28.63 16.16
N CYS A 57 -2.36 29.08 15.03
CA CYS A 57 -2.50 30.45 14.52
C CYS A 57 -3.89 30.80 13.98
N GLY A 58 -4.80 29.84 13.79
CA GLY A 58 -6.17 30.02 13.34
C GLY A 58 -6.38 30.35 11.86
N CYS A 59 -5.32 30.58 11.07
CA CYS A 59 -5.42 30.97 9.64
C CYS A 59 -6.25 29.97 8.81
N CYS A 60 -6.09 28.69 9.08
CA CYS A 60 -6.81 27.62 8.35
C CYS A 60 -8.33 27.64 8.63
N ALA A 61 -8.76 28.03 9.82
CA ALA A 61 -10.17 28.16 10.16
C ALA A 61 -10.81 29.35 9.43
N GLN A 62 -10.10 30.49 9.36
CA GLN A 62 -10.57 31.70 8.67
C GLN A 62 -10.71 31.49 7.15
N LEU A 63 -9.86 30.66 6.55
CA LEU A 63 -9.84 30.37 5.10
C LEU A 63 -10.81 29.28 4.67
N CYS A 64 -11.40 28.54 5.61
CA CYS A 64 -12.22 27.38 5.28
C CYS A 64 -13.63 27.80 4.87
N LEU A 65 -13.92 27.88 3.57
CA LEU A 65 -15.26 28.20 3.03
C LEU A 65 -16.34 27.18 3.44
N GLN A 66 -15.93 25.94 3.78
CA GLN A 66 -16.85 24.90 4.26
C GLN A 66 -17.07 24.97 5.79
N ALA A 67 -16.41 25.90 6.49
CA ALA A 67 -16.35 25.96 7.94
C ALA A 67 -16.08 24.57 8.58
N ALA A 68 -15.22 23.79 7.91
CA ALA A 68 -14.84 22.44 8.34
C ALA A 68 -13.64 22.41 9.28
N VAL A 69 -13.01 23.56 9.56
CA VAL A 69 -11.86 23.68 10.46
C VAL A 69 -12.26 24.55 11.64
N ALA A 70 -12.20 23.99 12.84
CA ALA A 70 -12.46 24.70 14.07
C ALA A 70 -11.27 25.62 14.46
N PRO A 71 -11.49 26.65 15.32
CA PRO A 71 -10.42 27.55 15.77
C PRO A 71 -9.25 26.83 16.46
N ASP A 72 -9.49 25.70 17.13
CA ASP A 72 -8.48 24.85 17.76
C ASP A 72 -7.71 23.97 16.76
N GLY A 73 -8.08 24.04 15.47
CA GLY A 73 -7.44 23.29 14.40
C GLY A 73 -8.08 21.93 14.09
N GLN A 74 -9.06 21.47 14.84
CA GLN A 74 -9.75 20.22 14.56
C GLN A 74 -10.54 20.28 13.25
N ILE A 75 -10.72 19.13 12.61
CA ILE A 75 -11.36 19.02 11.29
C ILE A 75 -12.68 18.28 11.42
N ASP A 76 -13.77 18.95 11.06
CA ASP A 76 -15.04 18.26 10.77
C ASP A 76 -14.92 17.56 9.40
N ARG A 77 -14.67 16.27 9.42
CA ARG A 77 -14.46 15.47 8.23
C ARG A 77 -15.72 15.20 7.42
N THR A 78 -16.90 15.50 7.98
CA THR A 78 -18.18 15.40 7.25
C THR A 78 -18.39 16.60 6.33
N ARG A 79 -17.81 17.75 6.69
CA ARG A 79 -17.89 19.01 5.93
C ARG A 79 -16.67 19.25 5.05
N CYS A 80 -15.53 18.61 5.37
CA CYS A 80 -14.28 18.81 4.68
C CYS A 80 -14.30 18.14 3.28
N ILE A 81 -14.14 18.95 2.23
CA ILE A 81 -14.06 18.50 0.84
C ILE A 81 -12.61 18.33 0.34
N ALA A 82 -11.63 18.41 1.23
CA ALA A 82 -10.19 18.29 0.92
C ALA A 82 -9.71 19.23 -0.21
N CYS A 83 -10.24 20.44 -0.28
CA CYS A 83 -9.88 21.42 -1.34
C CYS A 83 -8.44 21.94 -1.26
N GLY A 84 -7.72 21.72 -0.18
CA GLY A 84 -6.32 22.07 -0.01
C GLY A 84 -6.04 23.51 0.44
N ALA A 85 -7.01 24.42 0.46
CA ALA A 85 -6.79 25.84 0.82
C ALA A 85 -6.08 26.02 2.18
N CYS A 86 -6.51 25.27 3.19
CA CYS A 86 -5.91 25.29 4.53
C CYS A 86 -4.51 24.64 4.58
N ALA A 87 -4.19 23.71 3.66
CA ALA A 87 -2.88 23.12 3.55
C ALA A 87 -1.88 24.10 2.89
N LEU A 88 -2.29 24.75 1.79
CA LEU A 88 -1.48 25.76 1.10
C LEU A 88 -1.16 26.98 1.99
N ALA A 89 -2.08 27.34 2.87
CA ALA A 89 -1.92 28.50 3.76
C ALA A 89 -1.20 28.18 5.08
N CYS A 90 -0.85 26.91 5.35
CA CYS A 90 -0.23 26.53 6.59
C CYS A 90 1.30 26.73 6.56
N PRO A 91 1.88 27.70 7.27
CA PRO A 91 3.33 27.94 7.23
C PRO A 91 4.13 26.87 7.98
N HIS A 92 3.47 25.97 8.71
CA HIS A 92 4.10 24.91 9.51
C HIS A 92 3.88 23.51 8.92
N ASP A 93 3.33 23.39 7.70
CA ASP A 93 3.00 22.10 7.08
C ASP A 93 2.19 21.16 7.99
N ALA A 94 1.42 21.74 8.93
CA ALA A 94 0.57 20.98 9.82
C ALA A 94 -0.65 20.37 9.11
N ARG A 95 -0.91 20.79 7.87
CA ARG A 95 -1.99 20.30 7.02
C ARG A 95 -1.43 19.93 5.65
N GLN A 96 -1.80 18.74 5.20
CA GLN A 96 -1.33 18.22 3.91
C GLN A 96 -2.50 17.54 3.19
N ILE A 97 -2.58 17.73 1.88
CA ILE A 97 -3.47 16.92 1.04
C ILE A 97 -2.72 15.67 0.62
N CYS A 98 -3.32 14.53 0.88
CA CYS A 98 -2.88 13.25 0.37
C CYS A 98 -3.82 12.79 -0.72
N GLY A 99 -3.26 12.37 -1.85
CA GLY A 99 -4.00 11.97 -3.05
C GLY A 99 -4.08 13.06 -4.11
N ARG A 100 -3.75 12.69 -5.34
CA ARG A 100 -3.82 13.53 -6.54
C ARG A 100 -4.00 12.69 -7.79
N GLU A 101 -4.40 13.32 -8.87
CA GLU A 101 -4.41 12.70 -10.20
C GLU A 101 -3.12 13.03 -10.95
N GLU A 102 -2.55 12.04 -11.61
CA GLU A 102 -1.37 12.17 -12.48
C GLU A 102 -1.61 11.46 -13.81
N GLU A 103 -1.12 12.02 -14.89
CA GLU A 103 -1.13 11.33 -16.19
C GLU A 103 -0.17 10.15 -16.17
N THR A 104 -0.60 8.99 -16.68
CA THR A 104 0.23 7.77 -16.71
C THR A 104 1.54 7.98 -17.48
N ASP A 105 1.51 8.74 -18.57
CA ASP A 105 2.72 9.07 -19.34
C ASP A 105 3.73 9.90 -18.54
N SER A 106 3.23 10.80 -17.69
CA SER A 106 4.08 11.57 -16.75
C SER A 106 4.74 10.65 -15.73
N LEU A 107 4.00 9.66 -15.21
CA LEU A 107 4.52 8.66 -14.28
C LEU A 107 5.58 7.77 -14.96
N VAL A 108 5.34 7.31 -16.19
CA VAL A 108 6.34 6.58 -17.00
C VAL A 108 7.62 7.41 -17.15
N ASN A 109 7.51 8.70 -17.48
CA ASN A 109 8.67 9.57 -17.62
C ASN A 109 9.46 9.70 -16.30
N ILE A 110 8.78 9.73 -15.14
CA ILE A 110 9.45 9.75 -13.83
C ILE A 110 10.21 8.44 -13.62
N VAL A 111 9.57 7.30 -13.88
CA VAL A 111 10.18 5.98 -13.75
C VAL A 111 11.43 5.85 -14.62
N LEU A 112 11.36 6.28 -15.88
CA LEU A 112 12.47 6.15 -16.83
C LEU A 112 13.71 6.99 -16.46
N ARG A 113 13.59 8.00 -15.62
CA ARG A 113 14.75 8.76 -15.09
C ARG A 113 15.70 7.91 -14.25
N ASP A 114 15.19 6.81 -13.68
CA ASP A 114 15.98 5.93 -12.80
C ASP A 114 16.51 4.67 -13.53
N ARG A 115 16.35 4.60 -14.85
CA ARG A 115 16.71 3.44 -15.68
C ARG A 115 18.13 2.92 -15.42
N SER A 116 19.10 3.80 -15.27
CA SER A 116 20.50 3.42 -15.01
C SER A 116 20.70 2.66 -13.68
N TYR A 117 19.84 2.90 -12.69
CA TYR A 117 19.84 2.14 -11.44
C TYR A 117 19.22 0.75 -11.63
N TYR A 118 18.14 0.67 -12.41
CA TYR A 118 17.47 -0.61 -12.71
C TYR A 118 18.39 -1.55 -13.46
N GLU A 119 19.06 -1.09 -14.51
CA GLU A 119 19.99 -1.88 -15.33
C GLU A 119 21.15 -2.46 -14.49
N LYS A 120 21.63 -1.72 -13.49
CA LYS A 120 22.72 -2.16 -12.61
C LYS A 120 22.29 -3.14 -11.50
N THR A 121 21.02 -3.12 -11.11
CA THR A 121 20.56 -3.82 -9.91
C THR A 121 19.49 -4.89 -10.20
N GLY A 122 19.00 -4.98 -11.43
CA GLY A 122 17.85 -5.81 -11.77
C GLY A 122 16.53 -5.29 -11.21
N GLY A 123 16.48 -3.97 -10.90
CA GLY A 123 15.29 -3.30 -10.37
C GLY A 123 14.30 -2.85 -11.46
N GLY A 124 13.42 -1.90 -11.14
CA GLY A 124 12.42 -1.40 -12.08
C GLY A 124 11.29 -0.60 -11.46
N LEU A 125 10.12 -0.69 -12.06
CA LEU A 125 8.87 -0.11 -11.54
C LEU A 125 8.18 -1.09 -10.61
N THR A 126 7.73 -0.62 -9.44
CA THR A 126 6.70 -1.28 -8.64
C THR A 126 5.48 -0.38 -8.55
N VAL A 127 4.29 -0.93 -8.79
CA VAL A 127 3.04 -0.23 -8.49
C VAL A 127 2.41 -0.87 -7.26
N SER A 128 2.25 -0.07 -6.23
CA SER A 128 1.74 -0.43 -4.90
C SER A 128 0.66 0.56 -4.47
N GLY A 129 0.50 0.80 -3.16
CA GLY A 129 -0.36 1.86 -2.64
C GLY A 129 -1.33 1.38 -1.58
N GLY A 130 -2.62 1.66 -1.82
CA GLY A 130 -3.70 0.96 -1.15
C GLY A 130 -3.89 -0.43 -1.79
N GLU A 131 -4.76 -0.52 -2.78
CA GLU A 131 -4.88 -1.65 -3.69
C GLU A 131 -4.85 -1.12 -5.13
N CYS A 132 -3.69 -1.20 -5.77
CA CYS A 132 -3.47 -0.61 -7.09
C CYS A 132 -4.38 -1.21 -8.17
N MET A 133 -4.79 -2.46 -7.99
CA MET A 133 -5.68 -3.16 -8.92
C MET A 133 -7.15 -2.68 -8.87
N LEU A 134 -7.50 -1.72 -7.98
CA LEU A 134 -8.78 -1.02 -8.05
C LEU A 134 -8.83 0.02 -9.19
N GLN A 135 -7.70 0.31 -9.83
CA GLN A 135 -7.58 1.19 -10.99
C GLN A 135 -6.93 0.41 -12.16
N PRO A 136 -7.52 -0.70 -12.64
CA PRO A 136 -6.85 -1.65 -13.54
C PRO A 136 -6.46 -1.05 -14.89
N ASP A 137 -7.19 -0.06 -15.38
CA ASP A 137 -6.88 0.60 -16.65
C ASP A 137 -5.62 1.48 -16.54
N ALA A 138 -5.57 2.33 -15.50
CA ALA A 138 -4.41 3.18 -15.25
C ALA A 138 -3.18 2.37 -14.86
N LEU A 139 -3.38 1.28 -14.09
CA LEU A 139 -2.31 0.34 -13.74
C LEU A 139 -1.72 -0.30 -15.00
N TYR A 140 -2.56 -0.82 -15.88
CA TYR A 140 -2.13 -1.42 -17.15
C TYR A 140 -1.33 -0.44 -17.99
N GLU A 141 -1.82 0.79 -18.19
CA GLU A 141 -1.13 1.80 -19.01
C GLU A 141 0.25 2.18 -18.42
N LEU A 142 0.34 2.33 -17.09
CA LEU A 142 1.61 2.62 -16.44
C LEU A 142 2.61 1.46 -16.58
N LEU A 143 2.17 0.23 -16.30
CA LEU A 143 3.00 -0.97 -16.43
C LEU A 143 3.43 -1.18 -17.88
N ARG A 144 2.51 -1.03 -18.85
CA ARG A 144 2.80 -1.16 -20.27
C ARG A 144 3.87 -0.18 -20.72
N GLY A 145 3.72 1.12 -20.35
CA GLY A 145 4.71 2.13 -20.73
C GLY A 145 6.12 1.84 -20.18
N ALA A 146 6.24 1.30 -18.98
CA ALA A 146 7.52 0.89 -18.41
C ALA A 146 8.04 -0.41 -19.07
N HIS A 147 7.18 -1.41 -19.27
CA HIS A 147 7.51 -2.70 -19.89
C HIS A 147 7.98 -2.52 -21.35
N ASP A 148 7.27 -1.73 -22.16
CA ASP A 148 7.64 -1.42 -23.55
C ASP A 148 8.99 -0.69 -23.65
N ALA A 149 9.36 0.04 -22.60
CA ALA A 149 10.67 0.67 -22.47
C ALA A 149 11.76 -0.30 -21.95
N GLY A 150 11.45 -1.57 -21.72
CA GLY A 150 12.39 -2.59 -21.22
C GLY A 150 12.69 -2.46 -19.71
N VAL A 151 11.81 -1.82 -18.94
CA VAL A 151 11.93 -1.72 -17.48
C VAL A 151 11.14 -2.85 -16.83
N SER A 152 11.77 -3.60 -15.90
CA SER A 152 11.09 -4.65 -15.14
C SER A 152 9.94 -4.07 -14.31
N THR A 153 8.81 -4.76 -14.33
CA THR A 153 7.56 -4.33 -13.70
C THR A 153 7.14 -5.27 -12.57
N ALA A 154 6.68 -4.68 -11.47
CA ALA A 154 6.12 -5.43 -10.36
C ALA A 154 4.79 -4.81 -9.89
N VAL A 155 3.87 -5.66 -9.49
CA VAL A 155 2.59 -5.29 -8.86
C VAL A 155 2.59 -5.78 -7.42
N ASP A 156 2.41 -4.85 -6.48
CA ASP A 156 2.26 -5.13 -5.04
C ASP A 156 0.78 -5.06 -4.68
N THR A 157 0.19 -6.17 -4.31
CA THR A 157 -1.27 -6.32 -4.16
C THR A 157 -1.66 -7.30 -3.04
N ALA A 158 -2.74 -7.00 -2.35
CA ALA A 158 -3.42 -7.96 -1.48
C ALA A 158 -4.34 -8.91 -2.25
N GLY A 159 -4.58 -8.67 -3.54
CA GLY A 159 -5.32 -9.56 -4.43
C GLY A 159 -6.83 -9.65 -4.23
N ASN A 160 -7.44 -8.77 -3.43
CA ASN A 160 -8.89 -8.80 -3.20
C ASN A 160 -9.68 -8.09 -4.31
N VAL A 161 -9.46 -8.49 -5.55
CA VAL A 161 -10.13 -7.92 -6.74
C VAL A 161 -10.63 -9.06 -7.64
N SER A 162 -11.42 -8.73 -8.65
CA SER A 162 -11.85 -9.71 -9.66
C SER A 162 -10.64 -10.21 -10.46
N TRP A 163 -10.68 -11.47 -10.91
CA TRP A 163 -9.63 -12.03 -11.74
C TRP A 163 -9.41 -11.25 -13.05
N ALA A 164 -10.44 -10.65 -13.60
CA ALA A 164 -10.34 -9.81 -14.80
C ALA A 164 -9.34 -8.64 -14.64
N CYS A 165 -9.16 -8.12 -13.42
CA CYS A 165 -8.12 -7.12 -13.16
C CYS A 165 -6.72 -7.71 -13.35
N PHE A 166 -6.50 -8.94 -12.89
CA PHE A 166 -5.24 -9.66 -13.12
C PHE A 166 -5.02 -9.97 -14.59
N GLU A 167 -5.99 -10.56 -15.27
CA GLU A 167 -5.90 -10.90 -16.70
C GLU A 167 -5.45 -9.71 -17.53
N LYS A 168 -5.92 -8.51 -17.18
CA LYS A 168 -5.55 -7.28 -17.88
C LYS A 168 -4.07 -6.93 -17.73
N VAL A 169 -3.48 -7.12 -16.56
CA VAL A 169 -2.10 -6.70 -16.27
C VAL A 169 -1.07 -7.82 -16.43
N LEU A 170 -1.51 -9.09 -16.47
CA LEU A 170 -0.60 -10.24 -16.64
C LEU A 170 0.42 -10.07 -17.78
N PRO A 171 0.05 -9.60 -19.00
CA PRO A 171 0.98 -9.51 -20.12
C PRO A 171 2.14 -8.54 -19.89
N VAL A 172 1.97 -7.56 -19.01
CA VAL A 172 2.89 -6.44 -18.75
C VAL A 172 3.43 -6.44 -17.33
N THR A 173 3.30 -7.57 -16.60
CA THR A 173 3.79 -7.71 -15.22
C THR A 173 4.77 -8.88 -15.14
N ASP A 174 6.00 -8.61 -14.69
CA ASP A 174 7.05 -9.61 -14.52
C ASP A 174 6.99 -10.30 -13.15
N LEU A 175 6.56 -9.57 -12.12
CA LEU A 175 6.57 -10.01 -10.72
C LEU A 175 5.33 -9.55 -9.98
N PHE A 176 4.76 -10.42 -9.15
CA PHE A 176 3.77 -10.03 -8.15
C PHE A 176 4.37 -10.13 -6.75
N LEU A 177 4.32 -9.02 -6.00
CA LEU A 177 4.49 -8.99 -4.56
C LEU A 177 3.10 -9.20 -3.98
N TYR A 178 2.86 -10.37 -3.40
CA TYR A 178 1.51 -10.80 -3.06
C TYR A 178 1.33 -10.91 -1.55
N ASP A 179 0.45 -10.10 -0.99
CA ASP A 179 0.22 -10.05 0.44
C ASP A 179 -0.75 -11.15 0.92
N ILE A 180 -0.27 -12.09 1.73
CA ILE A 180 -1.12 -12.99 2.51
C ILE A 180 -1.05 -12.55 3.98
N LYS A 181 -2.13 -11.98 4.47
CA LYS A 181 -2.15 -11.34 5.80
C LYS A 181 -2.54 -12.30 6.93
N CYS A 182 -3.44 -13.24 6.62
CA CYS A 182 -3.87 -14.36 7.47
C CYS A 182 -4.39 -15.47 6.58
N PHE A 183 -4.24 -16.71 6.99
CA PHE A 183 -4.80 -17.90 6.32
C PHE A 183 -6.24 -18.18 6.76
N THR A 184 -6.51 -18.10 8.10
CA THR A 184 -7.83 -18.35 8.67
C THR A 184 -8.84 -17.27 8.25
N PRO A 185 -9.96 -17.60 7.56
CA PRO A 185 -10.89 -16.59 7.03
C PRO A 185 -11.47 -15.65 8.10
N ALA A 186 -11.93 -16.18 9.21
CA ALA A 186 -12.52 -15.38 10.30
C ALA A 186 -11.50 -14.42 10.94
N LEU A 187 -10.23 -14.86 11.05
CA LEU A 187 -9.15 -14.00 11.53
C LEU A 187 -8.86 -12.90 10.51
N HIS A 188 -8.79 -13.25 9.23
CA HIS A 188 -8.55 -12.27 8.15
C HIS A 188 -9.65 -11.21 8.12
N GLU A 189 -10.91 -11.61 8.17
CA GLU A 189 -12.05 -10.68 8.19
C GLU A 189 -11.98 -9.74 9.40
N ARG A 190 -11.73 -10.27 10.59
CA ARG A 190 -11.60 -9.47 11.82
C ARG A 190 -10.49 -8.42 11.72
N LEU A 191 -9.37 -8.75 11.09
CA LEU A 191 -8.16 -7.91 11.04
C LEU A 191 -8.10 -6.98 9.85
N THR A 192 -8.79 -7.31 8.74
CA THR A 192 -8.70 -6.58 7.47
C THR A 192 -10.04 -6.07 6.95
N GLY A 193 -11.15 -6.49 7.56
CA GLY A 193 -12.49 -6.11 7.17
C GLY A 193 -13.09 -6.93 6.01
N THR A 194 -12.41 -7.96 5.52
CA THR A 194 -12.91 -8.86 4.47
C THR A 194 -12.40 -10.28 4.64
N GLU A 195 -13.12 -11.27 4.12
CA GLU A 195 -12.64 -12.65 4.00
C GLU A 195 -11.50 -12.76 2.98
N ASN A 196 -10.71 -13.84 3.07
CA ASN A 196 -9.54 -14.09 2.23
C ASN A 196 -9.75 -15.09 1.08
N ALA A 197 -10.93 -15.67 0.93
CA ALA A 197 -11.19 -16.71 -0.08
C ALA A 197 -10.77 -16.27 -1.49
N ARG A 198 -11.15 -15.05 -1.91
CA ARG A 198 -10.78 -14.48 -3.20
C ARG A 198 -9.27 -14.26 -3.32
N ILE A 199 -8.64 -13.80 -2.25
CA ILE A 199 -7.19 -13.56 -2.17
C ILE A 199 -6.45 -14.87 -2.43
N LEU A 200 -6.78 -15.92 -1.69
CA LEU A 200 -6.14 -17.24 -1.85
C LEU A 200 -6.43 -17.84 -3.25
N GLN A 201 -7.64 -17.69 -3.76
CA GLN A 201 -7.97 -18.14 -5.10
C GLN A 201 -7.16 -17.43 -6.19
N ASN A 202 -7.03 -16.09 -6.11
CA ASN A 202 -6.24 -15.32 -7.07
C ASN A 202 -4.76 -15.67 -6.99
N TYR A 203 -4.23 -15.91 -5.80
CA TYR A 203 -2.88 -16.42 -5.61
C TYR A 203 -2.63 -17.73 -6.39
N LEU A 204 -3.52 -18.72 -6.21
CA LEU A 204 -3.41 -20.00 -6.91
C LEU A 204 -3.50 -19.84 -8.44
N ARG A 205 -4.35 -18.93 -8.90
CA ARG A 205 -4.46 -18.61 -10.33
C ARG A 205 -3.21 -17.96 -10.89
N LEU A 206 -2.53 -17.08 -10.14
CA LEU A 206 -1.25 -16.49 -10.53
C LEU A 206 -0.17 -17.57 -10.72
N LEU A 207 -0.08 -18.51 -9.77
CA LEU A 207 0.84 -19.64 -9.88
C LEU A 207 0.49 -20.51 -11.10
N GLY A 208 -0.80 -20.81 -11.31
CA GLY A 208 -1.28 -21.55 -12.47
C GLY A 208 -1.01 -20.86 -13.81
N ALA A 209 -0.93 -19.53 -13.83
CA ALA A 209 -0.55 -18.73 -14.98
C ALA A 209 0.99 -18.63 -15.17
N GLY A 210 1.78 -19.32 -14.35
CA GLY A 210 3.25 -19.33 -14.43
C GLY A 210 3.91 -18.01 -14.08
N LYS A 211 3.23 -17.14 -13.30
CA LYS A 211 3.78 -15.85 -12.89
C LYS A 211 4.73 -15.98 -11.72
N ARG A 212 5.76 -15.16 -11.72
CA ARG A 212 6.66 -15.01 -10.57
C ARG A 212 5.91 -14.32 -9.44
N VAL A 213 5.91 -14.94 -8.26
CA VAL A 213 5.21 -14.43 -7.08
C VAL A 213 6.16 -14.49 -5.88
N ILE A 214 6.34 -13.36 -5.22
CA ILE A 214 6.93 -13.25 -3.89
C ILE A 214 5.79 -13.02 -2.92
N VAL A 215 5.56 -13.96 -1.99
CA VAL A 215 4.54 -13.80 -0.97
C VAL A 215 5.09 -12.97 0.18
N ARG A 216 4.35 -11.96 0.59
CA ARG A 216 4.66 -11.07 1.72
C ARG A 216 3.68 -11.32 2.85
N ILE A 217 4.21 -11.51 4.06
CA ILE A 217 3.41 -11.81 5.25
C ILE A 217 3.77 -10.78 6.33
N PRO A 218 2.91 -9.77 6.59
CA PRO A 218 3.14 -8.89 7.73
C PRO A 218 3.00 -9.68 9.03
N ILE A 219 3.98 -9.59 9.92
CA ILE A 219 3.97 -10.25 11.22
C ILE A 219 3.64 -9.22 12.29
N VAL A 220 2.44 -9.34 12.86
CA VAL A 220 1.89 -8.43 13.86
C VAL A 220 1.63 -9.19 15.15
N PRO A 221 2.55 -9.10 16.14
CA PRO A 221 2.50 -9.88 17.37
C PRO A 221 1.16 -9.74 18.11
N GLY A 222 0.58 -10.89 18.50
CA GLY A 222 -0.70 -10.97 19.18
C GLY A 222 -1.93 -10.78 18.30
N TYR A 223 -1.76 -10.60 16.98
CA TYR A 223 -2.86 -10.43 16.03
C TYR A 223 -2.91 -11.54 14.99
N ASN A 224 -1.90 -11.69 14.15
CA ASN A 224 -1.86 -12.74 13.13
C ASN A 224 -0.77 -13.81 13.34
N ASP A 225 0.00 -13.70 14.41
CA ASP A 225 0.99 -14.72 14.85
C ASP A 225 0.50 -15.55 16.06
N ILE A 226 -0.81 -15.69 16.21
CA ILE A 226 -1.48 -16.37 17.33
C ILE A 226 -1.89 -17.80 16.97
N GLY A 227 -1.93 -18.67 18.00
CA GLY A 227 -2.31 -20.08 17.80
C GLY A 227 -1.41 -20.75 16.77
N ASP A 228 -2.02 -21.47 15.84
CA ASP A 228 -1.38 -22.20 14.75
C ASP A 228 -1.49 -21.48 13.38
N GLU A 229 -1.81 -20.18 13.40
CA GLU A 229 -2.04 -19.38 12.17
C GLU A 229 -0.82 -19.37 11.24
N MET A 230 0.39 -19.22 11.80
CA MET A 230 1.62 -19.22 11.00
C MET A 230 1.95 -20.61 10.46
N GLU A 231 1.70 -21.67 11.23
CA GLU A 231 1.85 -23.05 10.80
C GLU A 231 0.88 -23.41 9.66
N GLN A 232 -0.38 -22.99 9.75
CA GLN A 232 -1.38 -23.18 8.69
C GLN A 232 -1.00 -22.40 7.43
N THR A 233 -0.57 -21.14 7.57
CA THR A 233 -0.06 -20.33 6.46
C THR A 233 1.13 -21.01 5.80
N ALA A 234 2.08 -21.52 6.58
CA ALA A 234 3.26 -22.19 6.07
C ALA A 234 2.90 -23.52 5.37
N ALA A 235 1.96 -24.29 5.92
CA ALA A 235 1.48 -25.51 5.27
C ALA A 235 0.83 -25.24 3.92
N PHE A 236 0.00 -24.20 3.82
CA PHE A 236 -0.60 -23.78 2.57
C PHE A 236 0.47 -23.36 1.54
N LEU A 237 1.44 -22.55 1.94
CA LEU A 237 2.49 -22.05 1.04
C LEU A 237 3.49 -23.14 0.63
N ARG A 238 3.74 -24.17 1.46
CA ARG A 238 4.52 -25.35 1.06
C ARG A 238 3.80 -26.18 0.01
N ALA A 239 2.47 -26.32 0.12
CA ALA A 239 1.67 -27.01 -0.90
C ALA A 239 1.55 -26.25 -2.21
N HIS A 240 1.73 -24.92 -2.20
CA HIS A 240 1.56 -24.00 -3.32
C HIS A 240 2.72 -22.98 -3.33
N ALA A 241 3.94 -23.49 -3.59
CA ALA A 241 5.17 -22.73 -3.39
C ALA A 241 5.29 -21.52 -4.32
N PRO A 242 5.46 -20.29 -3.77
CA PRO A 242 5.87 -19.13 -4.53
C PRO A 242 7.38 -19.16 -4.84
N GLU A 243 7.87 -18.18 -5.60
CA GLU A 243 9.32 -18.00 -5.81
C GLU A 243 10.07 -17.71 -4.49
N LYS A 244 9.45 -16.93 -3.61
CA LYS A 244 10.00 -16.55 -2.31
C LYS A 244 8.88 -16.21 -1.33
N ILE A 245 9.16 -16.41 -0.04
CA ILE A 245 8.29 -15.94 1.06
C ILE A 245 9.08 -14.93 1.88
N GLU A 246 8.46 -13.77 2.15
CA GLU A 246 9.05 -12.67 2.91
C GLU A 246 8.17 -12.32 4.12
N PRO A 247 8.47 -12.86 5.31
CA PRO A 247 7.88 -12.36 6.55
C PRO A 247 8.35 -10.91 6.79
N LEU A 248 7.41 -9.97 6.94
CA LEU A 248 7.69 -8.55 7.14
C LEU A 248 7.36 -8.16 8.58
N PRO A 249 8.31 -7.62 9.36
CA PRO A 249 8.02 -7.20 10.72
C PRO A 249 7.07 -6.00 10.73
N TYR A 250 6.09 -6.02 11.64
CA TYR A 250 5.29 -4.83 11.91
C TYR A 250 6.17 -3.66 12.36
N HIS A 251 5.79 -2.46 11.95
CA HIS A 251 6.40 -1.19 12.36
C HIS A 251 5.33 -0.12 12.61
N ARG A 252 5.67 0.89 13.41
CA ARG A 252 4.73 1.93 13.89
C ARG A 252 4.56 3.13 12.95
N LEU A 253 5.08 3.09 11.72
CA LEU A 253 5.04 4.23 10.80
C LEU A 253 3.62 4.69 10.42
N GLY A 254 2.62 3.80 10.48
CA GLY A 254 1.23 4.14 10.23
C GLY A 254 0.55 4.91 11.38
N GLU A 255 1.08 4.87 12.61
CA GLU A 255 0.40 5.46 13.79
C GLU A 255 0.20 6.98 13.64
N SER A 256 1.23 7.69 13.21
CA SER A 256 1.15 9.15 13.00
C SER A 256 0.18 9.52 11.87
N LYS A 257 0.08 8.69 10.84
CA LYS A 257 -0.84 8.88 9.72
C LYS A 257 -2.30 8.63 10.14
N ASN A 258 -2.54 7.59 10.95
CA ASN A 258 -3.87 7.35 11.54
C ASN A 258 -4.32 8.55 12.39
N ALA A 259 -3.46 9.06 13.27
CA ALA A 259 -3.75 10.24 14.07
C ALA A 259 -4.05 11.47 13.17
N ALA A 260 -3.23 11.71 12.14
CA ALA A 260 -3.41 12.82 11.21
C ALA A 260 -4.72 12.72 10.40
N LEU A 261 -5.25 11.52 10.21
CA LEU A 261 -6.54 11.27 9.57
C LEU A 261 -7.71 11.25 10.55
N GLY A 262 -7.47 11.35 11.87
CA GLY A 262 -8.49 11.23 12.92
C GLY A 262 -9.05 9.80 13.00
N LEU A 263 -8.26 8.81 12.63
CA LEU A 263 -8.59 7.39 12.74
C LEU A 263 -8.13 6.83 14.08
N PRO A 264 -8.76 5.74 14.58
CA PRO A 264 -8.28 5.05 15.77
C PRO A 264 -6.82 4.62 15.63
N CYS A 265 -6.02 4.87 16.68
CA CYS A 265 -4.64 4.40 16.72
C CYS A 265 -4.61 2.89 16.98
N PHE A 266 -4.08 2.14 16.03
CA PHE A 266 -3.72 0.75 16.22
C PHE A 266 -2.37 0.69 16.95
N LYS A 267 -2.28 -0.21 17.95
CA LYS A 267 -1.04 -0.41 18.71
C LYS A 267 -0.74 -1.91 18.77
N ALA A 268 0.46 -2.26 18.33
CA ALA A 268 1.02 -3.58 18.50
C ALA A 268 2.49 -3.47 18.88
N GLU A 269 3.06 -4.56 19.38
CA GLU A 269 4.49 -4.65 19.61
C GLU A 269 5.22 -4.86 18.28
N ILE A 270 6.45 -4.36 18.19
CA ILE A 270 7.35 -4.68 17.09
C ILE A 270 7.89 -6.09 17.39
N PRO A 271 7.80 -7.04 16.45
CA PRO A 271 8.29 -8.40 16.70
C PRO A 271 9.79 -8.37 16.96
N SER A 272 10.24 -9.17 17.95
CA SER A 272 11.66 -9.32 18.21
C SER A 272 12.36 -10.03 17.05
N ARG A 273 13.66 -9.83 16.91
CA ARG A 273 14.47 -10.55 15.92
C ARG A 273 14.35 -12.07 16.08
N GLN A 274 14.38 -12.56 17.31
CA GLN A 274 14.21 -13.98 17.60
C GLN A 274 12.85 -14.49 17.07
N ARG A 275 11.76 -13.77 17.33
CA ARG A 275 10.42 -14.13 16.84
C ARG A 275 10.36 -14.18 15.32
N MET A 276 10.97 -13.20 14.65
CA MET A 276 11.05 -13.19 13.19
C MET A 276 11.85 -14.38 12.64
N GLU A 277 12.94 -14.76 13.29
CA GLU A 277 13.75 -15.93 12.91
C GLU A 277 12.97 -17.26 13.13
N GLU A 278 12.21 -17.38 14.24
CA GLU A 278 11.33 -18.51 14.49
C GLU A 278 10.27 -18.66 13.40
N ILE A 279 9.57 -17.57 13.07
CA ILE A 279 8.54 -17.57 12.01
C ILE A 279 9.16 -17.88 10.65
N ALA A 280 10.30 -17.27 10.32
CA ALA A 280 10.97 -17.52 9.03
C ALA A 280 11.31 -19.00 8.81
N ARG A 281 11.66 -19.75 9.87
CA ARG A 281 11.93 -21.21 9.80
C ARG A 281 10.70 -22.05 9.45
N LEU A 282 9.49 -21.54 9.69
CA LEU A 282 8.27 -22.25 9.29
C LEU A 282 8.10 -22.25 7.74
N PHE A 283 8.72 -21.32 7.06
CA PHE A 283 8.61 -21.12 5.62
C PHE A 283 9.82 -21.67 4.82
N THR A 284 10.79 -22.23 5.50
CA THR A 284 11.90 -22.97 4.88
C THR A 284 11.59 -24.48 4.85
#